data_b9bdd8f6162413ec20ed3930c19748e6
#
_entry.id   b9bdd8f6162413ec20ed3930c19748e6
#
_cell.length_a   1.000
_cell.length_b   1.000
_cell.length_c   1.000
_cell.angle_alpha   90.00
_cell.angle_beta   90.00
_cell.angle_gamma   90.00
#
_symmetry.space_group_name_H-M   'P 1'
#
loop_
_entity.id
_entity.type
_entity.pdbx_description
1 polymer ?
#
loop_
_entity_poly.entity_id
_entity_poly.type
_entity_poly.pdbx_seq_one_letter_code
_entity_poly.pdbx_strand_id
1 'polypeptide(L)'
;MLDMLFTIRIGVSVLAFIIAALSGIALIPYLKKINFGQTILDIGPSWHKEKQGTPIMGGFMFIIASLVASAVGYTVYRLFYFDVENSLAANGMLKLISCMVFSILFSAIGFADDYIKAVKKQNLGLRAWQKMVFQFLICVAFLVALYFLGDKSTEINLMFISFDIGIFYYPLMVLVMIYISNAVNLTDGVDGLCGSVTVVTMLALTTICMIIKEYEVSMYAIAIAGGCLGFLVWNLHPAKCFMGDTGSMYLGGSFVAISLITHNHLLMVLIGLVYILEALSVVIQVSYFKFTAWRHFKKTGEKGKGKRIFKMSPIHHHFEMCGFSEYKIVITFSLVALVTGVISIVLQYNV
;
A
#
# COMPACT_ATOMS: atom_id res chain seq x y z
N MET A 1 22.07 20.17 -11.24
CA MET A 1 21.37 18.90 -11.53
C MET A 1 20.47 18.49 -10.37
N LEU A 2 20.98 18.29 -9.16
CA LEU A 2 20.18 17.88 -8.00
C LEU A 2 19.02 18.83 -7.68
N ASP A 3 19.24 20.14 -7.72
CA ASP A 3 18.19 21.15 -7.43
C ASP A 3 17.02 21.08 -8.41
N MET A 4 17.30 20.83 -9.69
CA MET A 4 16.25 20.72 -10.70
C MET A 4 15.47 19.40 -10.59
N LEU A 5 16.15 18.28 -10.29
CA LEU A 5 15.50 17.01 -10.01
C LEU A 5 14.59 17.12 -8.77
N PHE A 6 15.03 17.85 -7.76
CA PHE A 6 14.22 18.13 -6.56
C PHE A 6 12.99 18.98 -6.92
N THR A 7 13.16 20.03 -7.72
CA THR A 7 12.07 20.89 -8.18
C THR A 7 11.02 20.12 -8.99
N ILE A 8 11.46 19.23 -9.91
CA ILE A 8 10.52 18.38 -10.67
C ILE A 8 9.68 17.52 -9.73
N ARG A 9 10.30 16.89 -8.72
CA ARG A 9 9.57 16.03 -7.75
C ARG A 9 8.56 16.81 -6.91
N ILE A 10 8.91 18.01 -6.48
CA ILE A 10 7.94 18.89 -5.80
C ILE A 10 6.77 19.18 -6.74
N GLY A 11 7.05 19.55 -7.99
CA GLY A 11 6.02 19.79 -9.00
C GLY A 11 5.12 18.59 -9.22
N VAL A 12 5.69 17.38 -9.30
CA VAL A 12 4.95 16.12 -9.43
C VAL A 12 4.06 15.87 -8.21
N SER A 13 4.58 16.07 -7.00
CA SER A 13 3.81 15.89 -5.77
C SER A 13 2.64 16.88 -5.69
N VAL A 14 2.90 18.15 -5.98
CA VAL A 14 1.87 19.22 -5.98
C VAL A 14 0.81 18.94 -7.05
N LEU A 15 1.21 18.53 -8.25
CA LEU A 15 0.28 18.18 -9.33
C LEU A 15 -0.62 17.00 -8.90
N ALA A 16 -0.03 15.95 -8.35
CA ALA A 16 -0.79 14.79 -7.86
C ALA A 16 -1.76 15.19 -6.73
N PHE A 17 -1.32 16.02 -5.79
CA PHE A 17 -2.17 16.56 -4.73
C PHE A 17 -3.38 17.31 -5.31
N ILE A 18 -3.14 18.23 -6.24
CA ILE A 18 -4.21 19.06 -6.83
C ILE A 18 -5.21 18.17 -7.57
N ILE A 19 -4.73 17.23 -8.41
CA ILE A 19 -5.62 16.33 -9.15
C ILE A 19 -6.46 15.48 -8.18
N ALA A 20 -5.86 14.88 -7.16
CA ALA A 20 -6.57 14.04 -6.22
C ALA A 20 -7.58 14.84 -5.39
N ALA A 21 -7.19 16.02 -4.88
CA ALA A 21 -8.08 16.88 -4.10
C ALA A 21 -9.28 17.39 -4.91
N LEU A 22 -9.04 17.86 -6.15
CA LEU A 22 -10.11 18.38 -6.99
C LEU A 22 -11.02 17.28 -7.53
N SER A 23 -10.48 16.09 -7.85
CA SER A 23 -11.29 14.97 -8.35
C SER A 23 -12.35 14.51 -7.34
N GLY A 24 -12.12 14.70 -6.03
CA GLY A 24 -13.09 14.38 -5.00
C GLY A 24 -14.39 15.21 -5.11
N ILE A 25 -14.31 16.45 -5.61
CA ILE A 25 -15.48 17.31 -5.80
C ILE A 25 -16.49 16.69 -6.78
N ALA A 26 -16.01 16.01 -7.82
CA ALA A 26 -16.85 15.37 -8.82
C ALA A 26 -17.16 13.89 -8.46
N LEU A 27 -16.15 13.17 -7.98
CA LEU A 27 -16.25 11.73 -7.75
C LEU A 27 -17.18 11.39 -6.57
N ILE A 28 -17.09 12.11 -5.45
CA ILE A 28 -17.92 11.82 -4.26
C ILE A 28 -19.42 11.94 -4.54
N PRO A 29 -19.93 13.03 -5.14
CA PRO A 29 -21.35 13.13 -5.51
C PRO A 29 -21.78 12.04 -6.51
N TYR A 30 -20.91 11.69 -7.47
CA TYR A 30 -21.19 10.62 -8.44
C TYR A 30 -21.33 9.27 -7.72
N LEU A 31 -20.39 8.89 -6.84
CA LEU A 31 -20.45 7.63 -6.07
C LEU A 31 -21.69 7.56 -5.17
N LYS A 32 -22.10 8.69 -4.57
CA LYS A 32 -23.35 8.78 -3.80
C LYS A 32 -24.58 8.53 -4.69
N LYS A 33 -24.62 9.13 -5.89
CA LYS A 33 -25.72 8.99 -6.83
C LYS A 33 -25.93 7.53 -7.27
N ILE A 34 -24.85 6.76 -7.45
CA ILE A 34 -24.92 5.35 -7.85
C ILE A 34 -25.03 4.38 -6.66
N ASN A 35 -25.20 4.93 -5.43
CA ASN A 35 -25.33 4.15 -4.18
C ASN A 35 -24.17 3.19 -3.91
N PHE A 36 -22.95 3.57 -4.27
CA PHE A 36 -21.72 2.84 -3.95
C PHE A 36 -21.25 3.21 -2.53
N GLY A 37 -22.04 2.84 -1.53
CA GLY A 37 -21.77 3.08 -0.12
C GLY A 37 -21.37 1.81 0.61
N GLN A 38 -20.57 1.97 1.66
CA GLN A 38 -20.12 0.86 2.50
C GLN A 38 -21.29 0.28 3.28
N THR A 39 -21.40 -1.06 3.32
CA THR A 39 -22.30 -1.80 4.21
C THR A 39 -21.49 -2.28 5.41
N ILE A 40 -21.87 -1.86 6.62
CA ILE A 40 -21.15 -2.19 7.86
C ILE A 40 -21.74 -3.45 8.49
N LEU A 41 -20.86 -4.36 8.91
CA LEU A 41 -21.24 -5.57 9.64
C LEU A 41 -21.52 -5.26 11.11
N ASP A 42 -22.55 -5.91 11.69
CA ASP A 42 -22.88 -5.78 13.11
C ASP A 42 -21.82 -6.35 14.08
N ILE A 43 -20.78 -7.02 13.54
CA ILE A 43 -19.67 -7.62 14.31
C ILE A 43 -18.60 -6.59 14.69
N GLY A 44 -18.57 -5.41 14.02
CA GLY A 44 -17.61 -4.33 14.26
C GLY A 44 -17.95 -3.48 15.50
N PRO A 45 -17.06 -2.54 15.88
CA PRO A 45 -17.35 -1.57 16.92
C PRO A 45 -18.63 -0.78 16.62
N SER A 46 -19.46 -0.53 17.64
CA SER A 46 -20.79 0.09 17.47
C SER A 46 -20.75 1.49 16.84
N TRP A 47 -19.66 2.24 17.07
CA TRP A 47 -19.46 3.58 16.50
C TRP A 47 -19.15 3.57 15.00
N HIS A 48 -18.75 2.44 14.43
CA HIS A 48 -18.61 2.33 12.98
C HIS A 48 -19.96 2.38 12.23
N LYS A 49 -21.08 2.19 12.91
CA LYS A 49 -22.43 2.29 12.31
C LYS A 49 -22.71 3.70 11.73
N GLU A 50 -22.10 4.75 12.30
CA GLU A 50 -22.21 6.10 11.78
C GLU A 50 -21.56 6.29 10.39
N LYS A 51 -20.63 5.40 10.02
CA LYS A 51 -19.94 5.39 8.73
C LYS A 51 -20.74 4.71 7.61
N GLN A 52 -21.93 4.15 7.93
CA GLN A 52 -22.76 3.46 6.95
C GLN A 52 -23.19 4.40 5.82
N GLY A 53 -23.04 3.93 4.58
CA GLY A 53 -23.39 4.72 3.40
C GLY A 53 -22.31 5.70 2.93
N THR A 54 -21.17 5.80 3.63
CA THR A 54 -20.02 6.56 3.13
C THR A 54 -19.55 5.95 1.81
N PRO A 55 -19.37 6.77 0.73
CA PRO A 55 -18.93 6.27 -0.56
C PRO A 55 -17.60 5.51 -0.48
N ILE A 56 -17.51 4.39 -1.18
CA ILE A 56 -16.27 3.61 -1.38
C ILE A 56 -15.70 3.87 -2.77
N MET A 57 -14.50 3.36 -3.07
CA MET A 57 -13.77 3.57 -4.34
C MET A 57 -13.18 4.98 -4.51
N GLY A 58 -13.02 5.75 -3.45
CA GLY A 58 -12.28 7.02 -3.48
C GLY A 58 -10.81 6.87 -3.90
N GLY A 59 -10.29 5.64 -3.90
CA GLY A 59 -8.95 5.31 -4.39
C GLY A 59 -8.67 5.82 -5.81
N PHE A 60 -9.68 5.92 -6.67
CA PHE A 60 -9.51 6.48 -8.02
C PHE A 60 -8.94 7.90 -8.02
N MET A 61 -9.16 8.69 -6.97
CA MET A 61 -8.63 10.06 -6.86
C MET A 61 -7.11 10.06 -6.93
N PHE A 62 -6.44 9.27 -6.09
CA PHE A 62 -4.98 9.23 -6.06
C PHE A 62 -4.38 8.28 -7.11
N ILE A 63 -5.12 7.27 -7.58
CA ILE A 63 -4.65 6.41 -8.68
C ILE A 63 -4.46 7.24 -9.95
N ILE A 64 -5.49 7.96 -10.39
CA ILE A 64 -5.40 8.80 -11.58
C ILE A 64 -4.37 9.90 -11.37
N ALA A 65 -4.37 10.54 -10.21
CA ALA A 65 -3.45 11.62 -9.87
C ALA A 65 -1.99 11.17 -9.95
N SER A 66 -1.64 10.04 -9.34
CA SER A 66 -0.27 9.53 -9.33
C SER A 66 0.21 9.09 -10.70
N LEU A 67 -0.64 8.44 -11.49
CA LEU A 67 -0.30 8.03 -12.86
C LEU A 67 -0.07 9.22 -13.78
N VAL A 68 -0.97 10.21 -13.75
CA VAL A 68 -0.85 11.43 -14.57
C VAL A 68 0.36 12.25 -14.15
N ALA A 69 0.52 12.51 -12.85
CA ALA A 69 1.64 13.31 -12.35
C ALA A 69 3.00 12.64 -12.62
N SER A 70 3.09 11.31 -12.50
CA SER A 70 4.31 10.58 -12.82
C SER A 70 4.65 10.65 -14.32
N ALA A 71 3.64 10.51 -15.19
CA ALA A 71 3.84 10.62 -16.64
C ALA A 71 4.32 12.03 -17.03
N VAL A 72 3.71 13.08 -16.45
CA VAL A 72 4.13 14.47 -16.64
C VAL A 72 5.57 14.67 -16.12
N GLY A 73 5.84 14.21 -14.89
CA GLY A 73 7.16 14.32 -14.27
C GLY A 73 8.25 13.63 -15.11
N TYR A 74 7.98 12.41 -15.58
CA TYR A 74 8.88 11.70 -16.48
C TYR A 74 9.12 12.46 -17.78
N THR A 75 8.06 13.00 -18.41
CA THR A 75 8.19 13.78 -19.65
C THR A 75 9.04 15.02 -19.42
N VAL A 76 8.79 15.78 -18.36
CA VAL A 76 9.59 16.95 -18.00
C VAL A 76 11.04 16.56 -17.74
N TYR A 77 11.27 15.49 -16.98
CA TYR A 77 12.61 14.97 -16.73
C TYR A 77 13.36 14.67 -18.03
N ARG A 78 12.73 13.99 -18.99
CA ARG A 78 13.34 13.65 -20.28
C ARG A 78 13.63 14.87 -21.15
N LEU A 79 12.80 15.90 -21.10
CA LEU A 79 13.04 17.15 -21.86
C LEU A 79 14.29 17.88 -21.38
N PHE A 80 14.61 17.81 -20.08
CA PHE A 80 15.76 18.51 -19.52
C PHE A 80 17.05 17.66 -19.44
N TYR A 81 16.92 16.31 -19.48
CA TYR A 81 18.04 15.38 -19.31
C TYR A 81 18.21 14.42 -20.51
N PHE A 82 17.91 14.89 -21.72
CA PHE A 82 17.94 14.07 -22.93
C PHE A 82 19.32 13.46 -23.22
N ASP A 83 20.42 14.13 -22.83
CA ASP A 83 21.79 13.71 -23.11
C ASP A 83 22.40 12.67 -22.17
N VAL A 84 21.66 12.27 -21.09
CA VAL A 84 22.16 11.25 -20.19
C VAL A 84 21.86 9.87 -20.77
N GLU A 85 22.91 9.18 -21.20
CA GLU A 85 23.02 7.83 -21.76
C GLU A 85 21.69 7.08 -22.05
N ASN A 86 21.36 6.97 -23.31
CA ASN A 86 20.10 6.39 -23.81
C ASN A 86 19.74 4.98 -23.27
N SER A 87 20.74 4.18 -22.85
CA SER A 87 20.51 2.81 -22.35
C SER A 87 20.02 2.76 -20.90
N LEU A 88 20.59 3.58 -20.02
CA LEU A 88 20.16 3.66 -18.61
C LEU A 88 18.76 4.27 -18.49
N ALA A 89 18.48 5.30 -19.29
CA ALA A 89 17.18 5.96 -19.30
C ALA A 89 16.04 5.05 -19.84
N ALA A 90 16.33 4.15 -20.78
CA ALA A 90 15.34 3.19 -21.27
C ALA A 90 14.95 2.17 -20.17
N ASN A 91 15.91 1.69 -19.40
CA ASN A 91 15.64 0.77 -18.28
C ASN A 91 14.84 1.45 -17.17
N GLY A 92 15.15 2.71 -16.82
CA GLY A 92 14.40 3.48 -15.82
C GLY A 92 12.93 3.67 -16.20
N MET A 93 12.66 4.00 -17.48
CA MET A 93 11.28 4.09 -18.00
C MET A 93 10.55 2.75 -17.88
N LEU A 94 11.19 1.66 -18.27
CA LEU A 94 10.55 0.32 -18.22
C LEU A 94 10.30 -0.13 -16.78
N LYS A 95 11.19 0.16 -15.84
CA LYS A 95 10.96 -0.06 -14.41
C LYS A 95 9.77 0.76 -13.90
N LEU A 96 9.69 2.05 -14.24
CA LEU A 96 8.57 2.93 -13.90
C LEU A 96 7.25 2.35 -14.43
N ILE A 97 7.18 2.01 -15.72
CA ILE A 97 5.99 1.43 -16.34
C ILE A 97 5.62 0.10 -15.66
N SER A 98 6.59 -0.75 -15.36
CA SER A 98 6.35 -2.04 -14.67
C SER A 98 5.73 -1.82 -13.31
N CYS A 99 6.21 -0.85 -12.51
CA CYS A 99 5.61 -0.49 -11.21
C CYS A 99 4.17 0.01 -11.37
N MET A 100 3.91 0.90 -12.34
CA MET A 100 2.58 1.42 -12.60
C MET A 100 1.60 0.32 -13.01
N VAL A 101 2.00 -0.52 -13.97
CA VAL A 101 1.17 -1.65 -14.45
C VAL A 101 0.87 -2.63 -13.31
N PHE A 102 1.89 -3.00 -12.54
CA PHE A 102 1.70 -3.88 -11.38
C PHE A 102 0.68 -3.31 -10.39
N SER A 103 0.81 -2.03 -10.05
CA SER A 103 -0.09 -1.35 -9.11
C SER A 103 -1.52 -1.26 -9.66
N ILE A 104 -1.69 -0.98 -10.97
CA ILE A 104 -3.00 -0.95 -11.64
C ILE A 104 -3.64 -2.35 -11.63
N LEU A 105 -2.88 -3.40 -11.87
CA LEU A 105 -3.39 -4.77 -11.86
C LEU A 105 -3.86 -5.18 -10.45
N PHE A 106 -3.12 -4.79 -9.41
CA PHE A 106 -3.58 -4.96 -8.02
C PHE A 106 -4.84 -4.16 -7.73
N SER A 107 -4.89 -2.90 -8.17
CA SER A 107 -6.11 -2.08 -8.09
C SER A 107 -7.29 -2.71 -8.80
N ALA A 108 -7.09 -3.36 -9.95
CA ALA A 108 -8.15 -4.04 -10.69
C ALA A 108 -8.76 -5.20 -9.89
N ILE A 109 -7.96 -5.94 -9.11
CA ILE A 109 -8.48 -6.96 -8.19
C ILE A 109 -9.37 -6.29 -7.12
N GLY A 110 -8.87 -5.20 -6.52
CA GLY A 110 -9.62 -4.43 -5.52
C GLY A 110 -10.92 -3.85 -6.10
N PHE A 111 -10.85 -3.30 -7.30
CA PHE A 111 -12.03 -2.79 -8.02
C PHE A 111 -13.09 -3.88 -8.25
N ALA A 112 -12.67 -5.06 -8.72
CA ALA A 112 -13.58 -6.17 -8.92
C ALA A 112 -14.27 -6.59 -7.60
N ASP A 113 -13.52 -6.57 -6.50
CA ASP A 113 -14.06 -6.87 -5.17
C ASP A 113 -15.08 -5.83 -4.70
N ASP A 114 -14.72 -4.55 -4.76
CA ASP A 114 -15.59 -3.43 -4.40
C ASP A 114 -16.85 -3.37 -5.27
N TYR A 115 -16.68 -3.59 -6.59
CA TYR A 115 -17.78 -3.60 -7.55
C TYR A 115 -18.80 -4.72 -7.25
N ILE A 116 -18.32 -5.93 -6.97
CA ILE A 116 -19.19 -7.06 -6.61
C ILE A 116 -19.94 -6.77 -5.32
N LYS A 117 -19.28 -6.21 -4.29
CA LYS A 117 -19.91 -5.81 -3.03
C LYS A 117 -21.02 -4.77 -3.27
N ALA A 118 -20.72 -3.74 -4.05
CA ALA A 118 -21.64 -2.65 -4.31
C ALA A 118 -22.85 -3.08 -5.14
N VAL A 119 -22.65 -3.80 -6.24
CA VAL A 119 -23.73 -4.26 -7.13
C VAL A 119 -24.64 -5.28 -6.46
N LYS A 120 -24.06 -6.22 -5.72
CA LYS A 120 -24.83 -7.26 -5.01
C LYS A 120 -25.36 -6.80 -3.65
N LYS A 121 -25.03 -5.57 -3.21
CA LYS A 121 -25.39 -5.03 -1.88
C LYS A 121 -25.08 -6.01 -0.75
N GLN A 122 -23.89 -6.62 -0.78
CA GLN A 122 -23.43 -7.61 0.18
C GLN A 122 -22.00 -7.32 0.62
N ASN A 123 -21.60 -7.85 1.78
CA ASN A 123 -20.23 -7.66 2.29
C ASN A 123 -19.20 -8.63 1.68
N LEU A 124 -19.65 -9.62 0.90
CA LEU A 124 -18.78 -10.60 0.26
C LEU A 124 -18.54 -10.20 -1.19
N GLY A 125 -17.31 -9.78 -1.50
CA GLY A 125 -16.81 -9.54 -2.84
C GLY A 125 -16.26 -10.82 -3.48
N LEU A 126 -15.03 -10.77 -3.96
CA LEU A 126 -14.29 -11.95 -4.44
C LEU A 126 -14.00 -12.91 -3.28
N ARG A 127 -14.04 -14.21 -3.55
CA ARG A 127 -13.59 -15.21 -2.57
C ARG A 127 -12.09 -15.04 -2.31
N ALA A 128 -11.65 -15.29 -1.08
CA ALA A 128 -10.23 -15.12 -0.70
C ALA A 128 -9.27 -15.85 -1.66
N TRP A 129 -9.57 -17.10 -2.05
CA TRP A 129 -8.74 -17.85 -2.98
C TRP A 129 -8.67 -17.22 -4.36
N GLN A 130 -9.75 -16.56 -4.85
CA GLN A 130 -9.75 -15.87 -6.14
C GLN A 130 -8.80 -14.67 -6.12
N LYS A 131 -8.86 -13.85 -5.04
CA LYS A 131 -7.91 -12.75 -4.83
C LYS A 131 -6.47 -13.29 -4.83
N MET A 132 -6.21 -14.37 -4.09
CA MET A 132 -4.87 -14.96 -3.98
C MET A 132 -4.33 -15.46 -5.31
N VAL A 133 -5.16 -16.12 -6.14
CA VAL A 133 -4.75 -16.60 -7.47
C VAL A 133 -4.38 -15.43 -8.40
N PHE A 134 -5.23 -14.39 -8.46
CA PHE A 134 -4.92 -13.22 -9.30
C PHE A 134 -3.65 -12.48 -8.81
N GLN A 135 -3.50 -12.28 -7.49
CA GLN A 135 -2.29 -11.70 -6.92
C GLN A 135 -1.06 -12.53 -7.27
N PHE A 136 -1.12 -13.85 -7.14
CA PHE A 136 -0.03 -14.76 -7.49
C PHE A 136 0.39 -14.59 -8.96
N LEU A 137 -0.56 -14.63 -9.89
CA LEU A 137 -0.28 -14.47 -11.31
C LEU A 137 0.37 -13.12 -11.64
N ILE A 138 -0.13 -12.04 -11.04
CA ILE A 138 0.42 -10.70 -11.24
C ILE A 138 1.83 -10.59 -10.65
N CYS A 139 2.07 -11.15 -9.45
CA CYS A 139 3.41 -11.17 -8.84
C CYS A 139 4.42 -11.93 -9.70
N VAL A 140 4.04 -13.11 -10.20
CA VAL A 140 4.91 -13.88 -11.12
C VAL A 140 5.20 -13.08 -12.38
N ALA A 141 4.18 -12.47 -13.01
CA ALA A 141 4.36 -11.66 -14.21
C ALA A 141 5.31 -10.48 -13.97
N PHE A 142 5.22 -9.83 -12.81
CA PHE A 142 6.10 -8.72 -12.44
C PHE A 142 7.56 -9.16 -12.26
N LEU A 143 7.81 -10.26 -11.55
CA LEU A 143 9.16 -10.80 -11.39
C LEU A 143 9.76 -11.24 -12.73
N VAL A 144 8.95 -11.83 -13.62
CA VAL A 144 9.37 -12.17 -14.98
C VAL A 144 9.72 -10.89 -15.76
N ALA A 145 8.92 -9.82 -15.65
CA ALA A 145 9.22 -8.54 -16.29
C ALA A 145 10.55 -7.97 -15.78
N LEU A 146 10.78 -7.94 -14.47
CA LEU A 146 12.06 -7.49 -13.89
C LEU A 146 13.25 -8.32 -14.37
N TYR A 147 13.09 -9.65 -14.44
CA TYR A 147 14.13 -10.54 -14.98
C TYR A 147 14.53 -10.18 -16.40
N PHE A 148 13.57 -9.90 -17.29
CA PHE A 148 13.83 -9.47 -18.66
C PHE A 148 14.39 -8.04 -18.76
N LEU A 149 14.14 -7.19 -17.76
CA LEU A 149 14.75 -5.87 -17.63
C LEU A 149 16.19 -5.91 -17.10
N GLY A 150 16.74 -7.11 -16.88
CA GLY A 150 18.10 -7.32 -16.44
C GLY A 150 18.27 -7.54 -14.94
N ASP A 151 17.19 -7.48 -14.18
CA ASP A 151 17.19 -7.78 -12.75
C ASP A 151 17.11 -9.29 -12.53
N LYS A 152 18.28 -9.91 -12.47
CA LYS A 152 18.46 -11.36 -12.31
C LYS A 152 19.00 -11.74 -10.94
N SER A 153 19.17 -10.77 -10.03
CA SER A 153 19.68 -11.04 -8.70
C SER A 153 18.72 -11.93 -7.91
N THR A 154 19.28 -12.97 -7.29
CA THR A 154 18.57 -13.88 -6.38
C THR A 154 19.07 -13.74 -4.94
N GLU A 155 19.76 -12.62 -4.66
CA GLU A 155 20.31 -12.30 -3.36
C GLU A 155 19.25 -11.67 -2.45
N ILE A 156 19.18 -12.16 -1.22
CA ILE A 156 18.50 -11.45 -0.12
C ILE A 156 19.50 -10.49 0.51
N ASN A 157 19.30 -9.22 0.24
CA ASN A 157 20.11 -8.16 0.79
C ASN A 157 19.48 -7.61 2.07
N LEU A 158 20.15 -7.80 3.20
CA LEU A 158 19.80 -7.26 4.51
C LEU A 158 20.76 -6.13 4.93
N MET A 159 21.34 -5.43 3.93
CA MET A 159 22.27 -4.32 4.09
C MET A 159 23.63 -4.70 4.63
N PHE A 160 23.72 -5.40 5.75
CA PHE A 160 24.98 -5.83 6.39
C PHE A 160 25.40 -7.25 6.00
N ILE A 161 24.44 -8.02 5.50
CA ILE A 161 24.62 -9.41 5.10
C ILE A 161 23.79 -9.62 3.84
N SER A 162 24.40 -10.16 2.79
CA SER A 162 23.71 -10.66 1.60
C SER A 162 24.01 -12.14 1.44
N PHE A 163 23.01 -12.88 0.99
CA PHE A 163 23.13 -14.30 0.69
C PHE A 163 22.24 -14.66 -0.50
N ASP A 164 22.81 -15.42 -1.41
CA ASP A 164 22.11 -15.91 -2.58
C ASP A 164 21.35 -17.19 -2.24
N ILE A 165 20.02 -17.15 -2.49
CA ILE A 165 19.13 -18.30 -2.30
C ILE A 165 18.70 -18.93 -3.62
N GLY A 166 19.28 -18.49 -4.74
CA GLY A 166 19.02 -19.01 -6.07
C GLY A 166 17.54 -19.00 -6.45
N ILE A 167 17.07 -20.07 -7.07
CA ILE A 167 15.69 -20.19 -7.57
C ILE A 167 14.61 -19.97 -6.48
N PHE A 168 14.92 -20.20 -5.22
CA PHE A 168 13.98 -20.02 -4.10
C PHE A 168 13.65 -18.56 -3.84
N TYR A 169 14.44 -17.63 -4.38
CA TYR A 169 14.14 -16.18 -4.33
C TYR A 169 12.75 -15.87 -4.92
N TYR A 170 12.44 -16.39 -6.09
CA TYR A 170 11.21 -16.06 -6.80
C TYR A 170 9.94 -16.47 -6.02
N PRO A 171 9.77 -17.72 -5.57
CA PRO A 171 8.60 -18.08 -4.77
C PRO A 171 8.55 -17.33 -3.43
N LEU A 172 9.69 -17.05 -2.79
CA LEU A 172 9.73 -16.27 -1.57
C LEU A 172 9.24 -14.84 -1.82
N MET A 173 9.73 -14.17 -2.88
CA MET A 173 9.29 -12.82 -3.22
C MET A 173 7.81 -12.78 -3.57
N VAL A 174 7.27 -13.75 -4.29
CA VAL A 174 5.82 -13.83 -4.54
C VAL A 174 5.04 -13.87 -3.22
N LEU A 175 5.45 -14.67 -2.25
CA LEU A 175 4.80 -14.72 -0.93
C LEU A 175 4.91 -13.38 -0.19
N VAL A 176 6.08 -12.75 -0.19
CA VAL A 176 6.31 -11.44 0.44
C VAL A 176 5.46 -10.35 -0.21
N MET A 177 5.40 -10.33 -1.56
CA MET A 177 4.61 -9.36 -2.31
C MET A 177 3.12 -9.48 -1.98
N ILE A 178 2.59 -10.70 -1.98
CA ILE A 178 1.19 -10.97 -1.62
C ILE A 178 0.93 -10.59 -0.17
N TYR A 179 1.81 -10.98 0.76
CA TYR A 179 1.67 -10.69 2.18
C TYR A 179 1.61 -9.18 2.44
N ILE A 180 2.59 -8.41 1.92
CA ILE A 180 2.68 -6.98 2.15
C ILE A 180 1.53 -6.23 1.47
N SER A 181 1.15 -6.60 0.25
CA SER A 181 0.02 -5.96 -0.43
C SER A 181 -1.28 -6.13 0.35
N ASN A 182 -1.53 -7.31 0.90
CA ASN A 182 -2.69 -7.53 1.77
C ASN A 182 -2.53 -6.85 3.14
N ALA A 183 -1.32 -6.68 3.64
CA ALA A 183 -1.05 -5.94 4.88
C ALA A 183 -1.42 -4.46 4.74
N VAL A 184 -1.10 -3.83 3.60
CA VAL A 184 -1.54 -2.46 3.29
C VAL A 184 -3.07 -2.40 3.21
N ASN A 185 -3.72 -3.35 2.56
CA ASN A 185 -5.18 -3.43 2.49
C ASN A 185 -5.82 -3.57 3.88
N LEU A 186 -5.24 -4.37 4.78
CA LEU A 186 -5.69 -4.50 6.18
C LEU A 186 -5.52 -3.21 7.00
N THR A 187 -4.62 -2.31 6.60
CA THR A 187 -4.39 -1.03 7.28
C THR A 187 -5.48 0.00 6.99
N ASP A 188 -6.32 -0.22 5.96
CA ASP A 188 -7.44 0.66 5.59
C ASP A 188 -8.70 0.37 6.45
N GLY A 189 -8.56 0.41 7.78
CA GLY A 189 -9.66 0.14 8.72
C GLY A 189 -10.12 1.36 9.52
N VAL A 190 -9.34 2.43 9.55
CA VAL A 190 -9.62 3.68 10.28
C VAL A 190 -9.44 4.86 9.34
N ASP A 191 -10.30 5.90 9.52
CA ASP A 191 -10.32 7.10 8.67
C ASP A 191 -8.92 7.76 8.63
N GLY A 192 -8.37 7.88 7.42
CA GLY A 192 -7.07 8.51 7.17
C GLY A 192 -5.84 7.67 7.50
N LEU A 193 -5.97 6.49 8.11
CA LEU A 193 -4.81 5.70 8.57
C LEU A 193 -3.94 5.24 7.41
N CYS A 194 -4.50 4.45 6.50
CA CYS A 194 -3.75 3.90 5.37
C CYS A 194 -3.13 5.00 4.50
N GLY A 195 -3.90 6.04 4.18
CA GLY A 195 -3.41 7.18 3.41
C GLY A 195 -2.25 7.92 4.07
N SER A 196 -2.35 8.22 5.38
CA SER A 196 -1.31 8.95 6.12
C SER A 196 -0.01 8.15 6.26
N VAL A 197 -0.10 6.86 6.60
CA VAL A 197 1.06 5.97 6.66
C VAL A 197 1.70 5.86 5.27
N THR A 198 0.90 5.76 4.20
CA THR A 198 1.42 5.68 2.83
C THR A 198 2.14 6.95 2.41
N VAL A 199 1.67 8.13 2.78
CA VAL A 199 2.41 9.38 2.52
C VAL A 199 3.82 9.28 3.08
N VAL A 200 3.96 8.89 4.33
CA VAL A 200 5.27 8.80 5.00
C VAL A 200 6.17 7.75 4.36
N THR A 201 5.64 6.56 4.10
CA THR A 201 6.40 5.46 3.48
C THR A 201 6.85 5.80 2.06
N MET A 202 6.01 6.47 1.28
CA MET A 202 6.34 6.88 -0.09
C MET A 202 7.36 8.02 -0.13
N LEU A 203 7.36 8.93 0.85
CA LEU A 203 8.41 9.94 1.00
C LEU A 203 9.77 9.30 1.31
N ALA A 204 9.79 8.29 2.20
CA ALA A 204 11.00 7.53 2.50
C ALA A 204 11.52 6.78 1.25
N LEU A 205 10.64 6.08 0.53
CA LEU A 205 10.99 5.39 -0.72
C LEU A 205 11.46 6.35 -1.81
N THR A 206 10.84 7.53 -1.93
CA THR A 206 11.30 8.57 -2.85
C THR A 206 12.76 8.94 -2.58
N THR A 207 13.09 9.18 -1.31
CA THR A 207 14.44 9.57 -0.91
C THR A 207 15.44 8.44 -1.16
N ILE A 208 15.09 7.20 -0.84
CA ILE A 208 15.94 6.02 -1.10
C ILE A 208 16.16 5.83 -2.58
N CYS A 209 15.12 5.88 -3.40
CA CYS A 209 15.24 5.80 -4.86
C CYS A 209 16.14 6.91 -5.44
N MET A 210 16.15 8.10 -4.82
CA MET A 210 17.08 9.16 -5.20
C MET A 210 18.54 8.81 -4.86
N ILE A 211 18.79 8.26 -3.69
CA ILE A 211 20.14 7.85 -3.24
C ILE A 211 20.71 6.79 -4.18
N ILE A 212 19.89 5.79 -4.55
CA ILE A 212 20.31 4.70 -5.46
C ILE A 212 20.19 5.06 -6.96
N LYS A 213 19.84 6.32 -7.28
CA LYS A 213 19.72 6.86 -8.63
C LYS A 213 18.60 6.26 -9.50
N GLU A 214 17.60 5.65 -8.88
CA GLU A 214 16.35 5.21 -9.55
C GLU A 214 15.39 6.41 -9.67
N TYR A 215 15.78 7.40 -10.48
CA TYR A 215 15.12 8.71 -10.54
C TYR A 215 13.68 8.63 -11.05
N GLU A 216 13.39 7.79 -12.03
CA GLU A 216 12.08 7.62 -12.64
C GLU A 216 11.10 6.98 -11.63
N VAL A 217 11.55 5.95 -10.94
CA VAL A 217 10.75 5.26 -9.90
C VAL A 217 10.49 6.21 -8.72
N SER A 218 11.46 7.08 -8.36
CA SER A 218 11.27 8.07 -7.31
C SER A 218 10.15 9.08 -7.65
N MET A 219 9.93 9.38 -8.94
CA MET A 219 8.82 10.25 -9.36
C MET A 219 7.46 9.58 -9.15
N TYR A 220 7.38 8.26 -9.30
CA TYR A 220 6.16 7.53 -9.02
C TYR A 220 5.86 7.49 -7.52
N ALA A 221 6.88 7.24 -6.70
CA ALA A 221 6.74 7.25 -5.24
C ALA A 221 6.23 8.61 -4.73
N ILE A 222 6.85 9.71 -5.18
CA ILE A 222 6.43 11.06 -4.75
C ILE A 222 5.05 11.46 -5.28
N ALA A 223 4.67 10.99 -6.48
CA ALA A 223 3.33 11.20 -7.03
C ALA A 223 2.26 10.49 -6.19
N ILE A 224 2.53 9.28 -5.71
CA ILE A 224 1.62 8.56 -4.81
C ILE A 224 1.51 9.32 -3.48
N ALA A 225 2.61 9.79 -2.92
CA ALA A 225 2.59 10.59 -1.69
C ALA A 225 1.71 11.84 -1.86
N GLY A 226 1.89 12.60 -2.94
CA GLY A 226 1.08 13.76 -3.27
C GLY A 226 -0.39 13.42 -3.48
N GLY A 227 -0.67 12.34 -4.23
CA GLY A 227 -2.03 11.85 -4.46
C GLY A 227 -2.74 11.44 -3.17
N CYS A 228 -2.05 10.73 -2.27
CA CYS A 228 -2.57 10.37 -0.95
C CYS A 228 -2.85 11.61 -0.09
N LEU A 229 -1.96 12.62 -0.10
CA LEU A 229 -2.23 13.90 0.58
C LEU A 229 -3.50 14.58 0.06
N GLY A 230 -3.71 14.58 -1.26
CA GLY A 230 -4.93 15.12 -1.87
C GLY A 230 -6.18 14.33 -1.49
N PHE A 231 -6.08 13.00 -1.43
CA PHE A 231 -7.18 12.13 -0.98
C PHE A 231 -7.51 12.32 0.51
N LEU A 232 -6.52 12.56 1.36
CA LEU A 232 -6.72 12.79 2.80
C LEU A 232 -7.61 14.01 3.09
N VAL A 233 -7.72 14.98 2.19
CA VAL A 233 -8.72 16.09 2.29
C VAL A 233 -10.15 15.56 2.45
N TRP A 234 -10.41 14.36 1.92
CA TRP A 234 -11.72 13.71 1.92
C TRP A 234 -11.83 12.51 2.86
N ASN A 235 -10.67 11.92 3.24
CA ASN A 235 -10.62 10.68 4.00
C ASN A 235 -10.23 10.86 5.48
N LEU A 236 -9.68 12.01 5.90
CA LEU A 236 -9.47 12.29 7.33
C LEU A 236 -10.79 12.29 8.07
N HIS A 237 -10.74 11.85 9.33
CA HIS A 237 -11.92 11.73 10.19
C HIS A 237 -12.63 13.08 10.41
N PRO A 238 -13.97 13.17 10.29
CA PRO A 238 -14.88 12.15 9.76
C PRO A 238 -14.80 12.02 8.24
N ALA A 239 -14.54 10.80 7.75
CA ALA A 239 -14.30 10.55 6.34
C ALA A 239 -15.55 10.81 5.47
N LYS A 240 -15.36 11.54 4.37
CA LYS A 240 -16.39 11.79 3.35
C LYS A 240 -16.39 10.73 2.24
N CYS A 241 -15.30 9.97 2.13
CA CYS A 241 -15.10 8.90 1.17
C CYS A 241 -14.02 7.93 1.65
N PHE A 242 -14.22 6.64 1.42
CA PHE A 242 -13.21 5.59 1.68
C PHE A 242 -12.50 5.20 0.39
N MET A 243 -11.22 4.81 0.48
CA MET A 243 -10.45 4.41 -0.71
C MET A 243 -10.94 3.09 -1.29
N GLY A 244 -11.47 2.20 -0.46
CA GLY A 244 -11.90 0.85 -0.82
C GLY A 244 -10.74 -0.10 -1.12
N ASP A 245 -11.07 -1.36 -1.41
CA ASP A 245 -10.08 -2.34 -1.85
C ASP A 245 -9.38 -1.90 -3.15
N THR A 246 -10.08 -1.15 -4.01
CA THR A 246 -9.54 -0.50 -5.21
C THR A 246 -8.29 0.34 -4.90
N GLY A 247 -8.37 1.19 -3.88
CA GLY A 247 -7.29 2.09 -3.49
C GLY A 247 -6.22 1.38 -2.69
N SER A 248 -6.59 0.66 -1.65
CA SER A 248 -5.62 0.03 -0.74
C SER A 248 -4.79 -1.06 -1.42
N MET A 249 -5.37 -1.82 -2.35
CA MET A 249 -4.62 -2.78 -3.18
C MET A 249 -3.64 -2.08 -4.14
N TYR A 250 -4.05 -0.93 -4.72
CA TYR A 250 -3.12 -0.10 -5.51
C TYR A 250 -1.93 0.35 -4.68
N LEU A 251 -2.17 0.88 -3.48
CA LEU A 251 -1.09 1.34 -2.58
C LEU A 251 -0.18 0.19 -2.16
N GLY A 252 -0.75 -0.98 -1.85
CA GLY A 252 0.02 -2.18 -1.52
C GLY A 252 0.88 -2.65 -2.67
N GLY A 253 0.33 -2.71 -3.88
CA GLY A 253 1.08 -3.03 -5.10
C GLY A 253 2.19 -2.02 -5.37
N SER A 254 1.90 -0.72 -5.27
CA SER A 254 2.88 0.34 -5.46
C SER A 254 4.04 0.25 -4.46
N PHE A 255 3.73 0.07 -3.18
CA PHE A 255 4.75 -0.06 -2.14
C PHE A 255 5.69 -1.23 -2.42
N VAL A 256 5.13 -2.39 -2.75
CA VAL A 256 5.91 -3.60 -3.03
C VAL A 256 6.75 -3.44 -4.30
N ALA A 257 6.16 -2.94 -5.39
CA ALA A 257 6.88 -2.77 -6.66
C ALA A 257 8.07 -1.82 -6.54
N ILE A 258 7.87 -0.66 -5.89
CA ILE A 258 8.94 0.31 -5.68
C ILE A 258 10.01 -0.26 -4.74
N SER A 259 9.60 -0.92 -3.65
CA SER A 259 10.54 -1.49 -2.67
C SER A 259 11.42 -2.58 -3.27
N LEU A 260 10.88 -3.45 -4.15
CA LEU A 260 11.69 -4.49 -4.81
C LEU A 260 12.79 -3.90 -5.69
N ILE A 261 12.52 -2.79 -6.38
CA ILE A 261 13.52 -2.12 -7.22
C ILE A 261 14.69 -1.56 -6.38
N THR A 262 14.50 -1.32 -5.08
CA THR A 262 15.62 -0.87 -4.23
C THR A 262 16.63 -1.97 -3.93
N HIS A 263 16.33 -3.24 -4.23
CA HIS A 263 17.16 -4.41 -3.90
C HIS A 263 17.59 -4.50 -2.45
N ASN A 264 16.91 -3.80 -1.55
CA ASN A 264 17.20 -3.84 -0.12
C ASN A 264 15.99 -4.33 0.67
N HIS A 265 16.00 -5.62 0.97
CA HIS A 265 14.87 -6.31 1.61
C HIS A 265 14.69 -5.87 3.08
N LEU A 266 15.78 -5.48 3.76
CA LEU A 266 15.69 -4.94 5.12
C LEU A 266 14.93 -3.60 5.12
N LEU A 267 15.23 -2.72 4.16
CA LEU A 267 14.54 -1.42 4.06
C LEU A 267 13.05 -1.59 3.73
N MET A 268 12.70 -2.56 2.88
CA MET A 268 11.30 -2.88 2.61
C MET A 268 10.56 -3.28 3.89
N VAL A 269 11.19 -4.07 4.77
CA VAL A 269 10.61 -4.47 6.06
C VAL A 269 10.51 -3.27 7.01
N LEU A 270 11.55 -2.46 7.12
CA LEU A 270 11.58 -1.30 8.03
C LEU A 270 10.55 -0.23 7.62
N ILE A 271 10.51 0.14 6.34
CA ILE A 271 9.57 1.15 5.83
C ILE A 271 8.13 0.62 5.89
N GLY A 272 7.93 -0.66 5.62
CA GLY A 272 6.64 -1.35 5.68
C GLY A 272 6.23 -1.82 7.07
N LEU A 273 6.99 -1.49 8.13
CA LEU A 273 6.82 -2.06 9.48
C LEU A 273 5.39 -1.90 10.00
N VAL A 274 4.77 -0.74 9.81
CA VAL A 274 3.39 -0.50 10.25
C VAL A 274 2.43 -1.49 9.58
N TYR A 275 2.49 -1.64 8.27
CA TYR A 275 1.66 -2.58 7.53
C TYR A 275 1.90 -4.03 7.98
N ILE A 276 3.18 -4.40 8.16
CA ILE A 276 3.57 -5.74 8.60
C ILE A 276 2.99 -6.04 9.98
N LEU A 277 3.04 -5.09 10.92
CA LEU A 277 2.50 -5.26 12.27
C LEU A 277 0.97 -5.38 12.26
N GLU A 278 0.26 -4.66 11.38
CA GLU A 278 -1.18 -4.81 11.18
C GLU A 278 -1.53 -6.24 10.79
N ALA A 279 -0.93 -6.75 9.72
CA ALA A 279 -1.18 -8.12 9.26
C ALA A 279 -0.71 -9.18 10.25
N LEU A 280 0.46 -8.99 10.86
CA LEU A 280 1.01 -9.92 11.84
C LEU A 280 0.10 -10.05 13.07
N SER A 281 -0.51 -8.95 13.50
CA SER A 281 -1.47 -8.97 14.61
C SER A 281 -2.67 -9.87 14.32
N VAL A 282 -3.14 -9.90 13.06
CA VAL A 282 -4.23 -10.80 12.62
C VAL A 282 -3.75 -12.24 12.63
N VAL A 283 -2.58 -12.53 12.07
CA VAL A 283 -2.01 -13.89 12.02
C VAL A 283 -1.84 -14.44 13.45
N ILE A 284 -1.25 -13.65 14.35
CA ILE A 284 -1.05 -14.04 15.75
C ILE A 284 -2.40 -14.28 16.44
N GLN A 285 -3.35 -13.36 16.30
CA GLN A 285 -4.66 -13.46 16.94
C GLN A 285 -5.42 -14.71 16.49
N VAL A 286 -5.51 -14.94 15.17
CA VAL A 286 -6.24 -16.08 14.61
C VAL A 286 -5.57 -17.40 14.97
N SER A 287 -4.25 -17.48 14.89
CA SER A 287 -3.50 -18.68 15.24
C SER A 287 -3.65 -19.04 16.72
N TYR A 288 -3.51 -18.07 17.61
CA TYR A 288 -3.66 -18.29 19.05
C TYR A 288 -5.09 -18.65 19.43
N PHE A 289 -6.09 -17.98 18.83
CA PHE A 289 -7.50 -18.31 19.06
C PHE A 289 -7.81 -19.74 18.63
N LYS A 290 -7.40 -20.17 17.44
CA LYS A 290 -7.58 -21.52 16.94
C LYS A 290 -6.88 -22.56 17.82
N PHE A 291 -5.63 -22.30 18.20
CA PHE A 291 -4.87 -23.20 19.08
C PHE A 291 -5.54 -23.38 20.44
N THR A 292 -5.96 -22.29 21.09
CA THR A 292 -6.61 -22.35 22.40
C THR A 292 -8.01 -22.94 22.35
N ALA A 293 -8.76 -22.69 21.26
CA ALA A 293 -10.06 -23.31 21.02
C ALA A 293 -9.94 -24.83 20.81
N TRP A 294 -8.94 -25.27 20.03
CA TRP A 294 -8.64 -26.69 19.84
C TRP A 294 -8.24 -27.36 21.16
N ARG A 295 -7.39 -26.71 21.97
CA ARG A 295 -6.98 -27.22 23.28
C ARG A 295 -8.18 -27.32 24.26
N HIS A 296 -9.08 -26.33 24.23
CA HIS A 296 -10.31 -26.35 25.05
C HIS A 296 -11.22 -27.49 24.60
N PHE A 297 -11.46 -27.62 23.30
CA PHE A 297 -12.28 -28.73 22.75
C PHE A 297 -11.75 -30.11 23.13
N LYS A 298 -10.42 -30.35 23.07
CA LYS A 298 -9.83 -31.61 23.52
C LYS A 298 -10.07 -31.93 25.00
N LYS A 299 -10.21 -30.88 25.85
CA LYS A 299 -10.40 -31.06 27.28
C LYS A 299 -11.88 -31.22 27.70
N THR A 300 -12.78 -30.50 27.04
CA THR A 300 -14.16 -30.34 27.47
C THR A 300 -15.21 -30.88 26.49
N GLY A 301 -14.81 -31.15 25.23
CA GLY A 301 -15.73 -31.46 24.14
C GLY A 301 -16.51 -30.25 23.59
N GLU A 302 -16.38 -29.08 24.19
CA GLU A 302 -17.08 -27.86 23.77
C GLU A 302 -16.33 -27.11 22.66
N LYS A 303 -17.01 -26.81 21.54
CA LYS A 303 -16.45 -26.05 20.41
C LYS A 303 -16.56 -24.53 20.61
N GLY A 304 -15.66 -23.76 20.00
CA GLY A 304 -15.80 -22.32 19.85
C GLY A 304 -15.23 -21.43 20.97
N LYS A 305 -14.69 -22.00 22.06
CA LYS A 305 -14.13 -21.25 23.20
C LYS A 305 -12.60 -21.07 23.05
N GLY A 306 -12.15 -20.10 22.24
CA GLY A 306 -10.74 -19.68 22.15
C GLY A 306 -10.44 -18.44 23.00
N LYS A 307 -9.15 -18.25 23.33
CA LYS A 307 -8.66 -17.03 23.99
C LYS A 307 -8.11 -16.05 22.96
N ARG A 308 -8.24 -14.76 23.24
CA ARG A 308 -7.69 -13.67 22.42
C ARG A 308 -6.45 -13.08 23.08
N ILE A 309 -5.45 -12.66 22.29
CA ILE A 309 -4.29 -11.90 22.75
C ILE A 309 -4.64 -10.41 22.72
N PHE A 310 -5.10 -9.94 21.56
CA PHE A 310 -5.57 -8.57 21.37
C PHE A 310 -7.07 -8.47 21.63
N LYS A 311 -7.57 -7.32 22.07
CA LYS A 311 -9.02 -7.07 22.20
C LYS A 311 -9.74 -7.29 20.87
N MET A 312 -9.11 -6.81 19.77
CA MET A 312 -9.54 -7.00 18.40
C MET A 312 -8.31 -6.99 17.47
N SER A 313 -8.40 -7.54 16.27
CA SER A 313 -7.40 -7.46 15.21
C SER A 313 -8.07 -7.05 13.89
N PRO A 314 -7.39 -6.31 13.02
CA PRO A 314 -6.00 -5.82 13.07
C PRO A 314 -5.71 -4.92 14.28
N ILE A 315 -4.40 -4.56 14.50
CA ILE A 315 -3.96 -3.93 15.75
C ILE A 315 -4.52 -2.52 15.95
N HIS A 316 -4.86 -1.77 14.90
CA HIS A 316 -5.54 -0.47 15.03
C HIS A 316 -6.87 -0.62 15.78
N HIS A 317 -7.66 -1.66 15.54
CA HIS A 317 -8.89 -1.91 16.30
C HIS A 317 -8.61 -2.26 17.77
N HIS A 318 -7.47 -2.87 18.09
CA HIS A 318 -7.07 -3.05 19.49
C HIS A 318 -6.90 -1.70 20.20
N PHE A 319 -6.28 -0.71 19.53
CA PHE A 319 -6.10 0.64 20.09
C PHE A 319 -7.43 1.39 20.20
N GLU A 320 -8.34 1.26 19.22
CA GLU A 320 -9.71 1.79 19.34
C GLU A 320 -10.41 1.22 20.59
N MET A 321 -10.36 -0.11 20.78
CA MET A 321 -10.93 -0.78 21.96
C MET A 321 -10.20 -0.43 23.27
N CYS A 322 -9.03 0.19 23.20
CA CYS A 322 -8.31 0.78 24.33
C CYS A 322 -8.66 2.26 24.56
N GLY A 323 -9.57 2.84 23.76
CA GLY A 323 -10.04 4.21 23.91
C GLY A 323 -9.22 5.26 23.17
N PHE A 324 -8.39 4.86 22.19
CA PHE A 324 -7.70 5.80 21.32
C PHE A 324 -8.70 6.35 20.28
N SER A 325 -8.69 7.68 20.08
CA SER A 325 -9.41 8.28 18.96
C SER A 325 -8.74 7.94 17.62
N GLU A 326 -9.50 7.99 16.53
CA GLU A 326 -8.98 7.75 15.18
C GLU A 326 -7.78 8.65 14.86
N TYR A 327 -7.86 9.94 15.19
CA TYR A 327 -6.73 10.88 15.06
C TYR A 327 -5.48 10.42 15.81
N LYS A 328 -5.64 9.94 17.06
CA LYS A 328 -4.50 9.48 17.85
C LYS A 328 -3.86 8.24 17.23
N ILE A 329 -4.66 7.33 16.69
CA ILE A 329 -4.15 6.14 15.98
C ILE A 329 -3.37 6.57 14.74
N VAL A 330 -3.97 7.43 13.88
CA VAL A 330 -3.33 7.93 12.66
C VAL A 330 -1.98 8.60 12.97
N ILE A 331 -1.94 9.50 13.95
CA ILE A 331 -0.70 10.19 14.34
C ILE A 331 0.33 9.20 14.86
N THR A 332 -0.05 8.29 15.76
CA THR A 332 0.88 7.31 16.36
C THR A 332 1.50 6.41 15.29
N PHE A 333 0.70 5.86 14.39
CA PHE A 333 1.17 4.95 13.35
C PHE A 333 2.00 5.69 12.29
N SER A 334 1.61 6.92 11.93
CA SER A 334 2.40 7.76 11.03
C SER A 334 3.75 8.15 11.64
N LEU A 335 3.82 8.39 12.95
CA LEU A 335 5.09 8.65 13.65
C LEU A 335 5.98 7.41 13.67
N VAL A 336 5.44 6.22 13.88
CA VAL A 336 6.20 4.96 13.77
C VAL A 336 6.76 4.82 12.36
N ALA A 337 5.93 5.02 11.32
CA ALA A 337 6.38 4.97 9.93
C ALA A 337 7.45 6.03 9.63
N LEU A 338 7.33 7.24 10.19
CA LEU A 338 8.33 8.30 10.04
C LEU A 338 9.67 7.90 10.65
N VAL A 339 9.67 7.40 11.87
CA VAL A 339 10.89 6.96 12.55
C VAL A 339 11.59 5.85 11.77
N THR A 340 10.85 4.81 11.37
CA THR A 340 11.41 3.70 10.58
C THR A 340 11.85 4.13 9.19
N GLY A 341 11.13 5.05 8.56
CA GLY A 341 11.51 5.67 7.29
C GLY A 341 12.81 6.46 7.39
N VAL A 342 12.95 7.30 8.42
CA VAL A 342 14.20 8.06 8.67
C VAL A 342 15.36 7.11 8.94
N ILE A 343 15.18 6.09 9.78
CA ILE A 343 16.19 5.06 10.02
C ILE A 343 16.61 4.41 8.70
N SER A 344 15.65 4.06 7.83
CA SER A 344 15.91 3.44 6.54
C SER A 344 16.72 4.34 5.60
N ILE A 345 16.42 5.64 5.58
CA ILE A 345 17.17 6.62 4.78
C ILE A 345 18.60 6.76 5.29
N VAL A 346 18.79 6.89 6.60
CA VAL A 346 20.13 6.99 7.22
C VAL A 346 20.95 5.74 6.94
N LEU A 347 20.34 4.57 7.07
CA LEU A 347 20.98 3.31 6.76
C LEU A 347 21.41 3.25 5.28
N GLN A 348 20.51 3.59 4.34
CA GLN A 348 20.82 3.57 2.91
C GLN A 348 21.90 4.59 2.51
N TYR A 349 21.98 5.73 3.20
CA TYR A 349 22.97 6.77 2.91
C TYR A 349 24.40 6.37 3.31
N ASN A 350 24.54 5.47 4.30
CA ASN A 350 25.83 5.02 4.83
C ASN A 350 26.36 3.74 4.15
N VAL A 351 25.66 3.18 3.18
CA VAL A 351 26.04 2.03 2.35
C VAL A 351 26.31 2.47 0.93
#